data_0d23181d832a083c713519111b613ca0
#
_entry.id   0d23181d832a083c713519111b613ca0
#
_cell.length_a   1.000
_cell.length_b   1.000
_cell.length_c   1.000
_cell.angle_alpha   90.00
_cell.angle_beta   90.00
_cell.angle_gamma   90.00
#
_symmetry.space_group_name_H-M   'P 1'
#
loop_
_entity.id
_entity.type
_entity.pdbx_description
1 polymer ?
#
loop_
_entity_poly.entity_id
_entity_poly.type
_entity_poly.pdbx_seq_one_letter_code
_entity_poly.pdbx_strand_id
1 'polypeptide(L)'
;MIVNERIVSYINSLNADNEGVLAEIENEAKAAGVPVIRKEMENFLKVMLAVKKPAGILEVGAAVGYSSILMSMNVDSDCHITTIENYDIRIEQARHNIARAGKESQITLLEGDAMN
;
A
#
# COMPACT_ATOMS: atom_id res chain seq x y z
N MET A 1 -9.10 13.28 -8.16
CA MET A 1 -8.19 14.43 -7.96
C MET A 1 -7.57 14.82 -9.28
N ILE A 2 -7.62 16.08 -9.62
CA ILE A 2 -6.98 16.59 -10.84
C ILE A 2 -5.56 17.01 -10.49
N VAL A 3 -4.59 16.43 -11.19
CA VAL A 3 -3.18 16.70 -10.94
C VAL A 3 -2.56 17.22 -12.23
N ASN A 4 -1.81 18.34 -12.12
CA ASN A 4 -1.10 18.92 -13.23
C ASN A 4 0.01 17.97 -13.71
N GLU A 5 0.18 17.82 -15.04
CA GLU A 5 1.18 16.92 -15.62
C GLU A 5 2.61 17.20 -15.15
N ARG A 6 2.94 18.45 -14.93
CA ARG A 6 4.28 18.82 -14.41
C ARG A 6 4.50 18.32 -12.99
N ILE A 7 3.44 18.38 -12.16
CA ILE A 7 3.47 17.87 -10.79
C ILE A 7 3.62 16.37 -10.82
N VAL A 8 2.86 15.68 -11.68
CA VAL A 8 2.95 14.23 -11.86
C VAL A 8 4.35 13.82 -12.29
N SER A 9 4.91 14.49 -13.29
CA SER A 9 6.28 14.21 -13.77
C SER A 9 7.30 14.43 -12.67
N TYR A 10 7.18 15.51 -11.89
CA TYR A 10 8.07 15.79 -10.78
C TYR A 10 7.99 14.70 -9.71
N ILE A 11 6.78 14.36 -9.30
CA ILE A 11 6.57 13.32 -8.29
C ILE A 11 7.15 11.98 -8.77
N ASN A 12 6.89 11.61 -10.02
CA ASN A 12 7.40 10.37 -10.59
C ASN A 12 8.92 10.36 -10.69
N SER A 13 9.54 11.53 -10.93
CA SER A 13 11.01 11.63 -11.00
C SER A 13 11.69 11.41 -9.65
N LEU A 14 10.96 11.60 -8.54
CA LEU A 14 11.49 11.36 -7.19
C LEU A 14 11.48 9.88 -6.83
N ASN A 15 10.87 9.05 -7.65
CA ASN A 15 10.63 7.66 -7.33
C ASN A 15 11.55 6.73 -8.09
N ALA A 16 12.26 5.87 -7.36
CA ALA A 16 12.92 4.72 -7.96
C ALA A 16 11.86 3.65 -8.24
N ASP A 17 12.09 2.81 -9.23
CA ASP A 17 11.21 1.68 -9.50
C ASP A 17 11.14 0.79 -8.26
N ASN A 18 9.96 0.23 -8.01
CA ASN A 18 9.81 -0.73 -6.91
C ASN A 18 10.62 -1.97 -7.20
N GLU A 19 11.37 -2.40 -6.19
CA GLU A 19 12.19 -3.59 -6.26
C GLU A 19 11.75 -4.59 -5.20
N GLY A 20 12.22 -5.82 -5.33
CA GLY A 20 11.97 -6.86 -4.35
C GLY A 20 10.51 -7.26 -4.26
N VAL A 21 10.03 -7.41 -3.03
CA VAL A 21 8.69 -7.95 -2.78
C VAL A 21 7.56 -7.10 -3.34
N LEU A 22 7.69 -5.77 -3.31
CA LEU A 22 6.66 -4.89 -3.88
C LEU A 22 6.52 -5.07 -5.38
N ALA A 23 7.64 -5.20 -6.09
CA ALA A 23 7.62 -5.45 -7.54
C ALA A 23 6.98 -6.80 -7.85
N GLU A 24 7.27 -7.82 -7.06
CA GLU A 24 6.68 -9.15 -7.22
C GLU A 24 5.16 -9.09 -7.02
N ILE A 25 4.70 -8.43 -5.97
CA ILE A 25 3.27 -8.28 -5.67
C ILE A 25 2.57 -7.52 -6.79
N GLU A 26 3.17 -6.44 -7.26
CA GLU A 26 2.61 -5.64 -8.35
C GLU A 26 2.46 -6.47 -9.63
N ASN A 27 3.49 -7.21 -10.00
CA ASN A 27 3.47 -8.05 -11.19
C ASN A 27 2.44 -9.17 -11.08
N GLU A 28 2.34 -9.81 -9.93
CA GLU A 28 1.34 -10.87 -9.67
C GLU A 28 -0.07 -10.31 -9.75
N ALA A 29 -0.30 -9.13 -9.18
CA ALA A 29 -1.60 -8.48 -9.22
C ALA A 29 -2.00 -8.14 -10.66
N LYS A 30 -1.08 -7.59 -11.44
CA LYS A 30 -1.33 -7.27 -12.85
C LYS A 30 -1.66 -8.53 -13.64
N ALA A 31 -0.92 -9.61 -13.43
CA ALA A 31 -1.15 -10.88 -14.12
C ALA A 31 -2.52 -11.47 -13.75
N ALA A 32 -2.99 -11.26 -12.54
CA ALA A 32 -4.28 -11.74 -12.07
C ALA A 32 -5.45 -10.79 -12.37
N GLY A 33 -5.16 -9.63 -12.97
CA GLY A 33 -6.18 -8.62 -13.25
C GLY A 33 -6.66 -7.86 -12.01
N VAL A 34 -5.87 -7.86 -10.94
CA VAL A 34 -6.20 -7.15 -9.71
C VAL A 34 -5.63 -5.75 -9.77
N PRO A 35 -6.47 -4.69 -9.66
CA PRO A 35 -5.95 -3.33 -9.69
C PRO A 35 -5.16 -3.00 -8.43
N VAL A 36 -4.03 -2.32 -8.63
CA VAL A 36 -3.28 -1.69 -7.55
C VAL A 36 -3.27 -0.18 -7.80
N ILE A 37 -2.88 0.59 -6.79
CA ILE A 37 -2.87 2.04 -6.92
C ILE A 37 -1.95 2.48 -8.07
N ARG A 38 -2.31 3.58 -8.72
CA ARG A 38 -1.53 4.13 -9.82
C ARG A 38 -0.21 4.69 -9.30
N LYS A 39 0.79 4.72 -10.18
CA LYS A 39 2.13 5.21 -9.84
C LYS A 39 2.11 6.64 -9.30
N GLU A 40 1.29 7.50 -9.89
CA GLU A 40 1.13 8.89 -9.45
C GLU A 40 0.59 8.96 -8.02
N MET A 41 -0.40 8.14 -7.70
CA MET A 41 -0.98 8.08 -6.36
C MET A 41 0.01 7.48 -5.36
N GLU A 42 0.75 6.45 -5.78
CA GLU A 42 1.80 5.85 -4.98
C GLU A 42 2.86 6.88 -4.58
N ASN A 43 3.34 7.65 -5.55
CA ASN A 43 4.34 8.69 -5.32
C ASN A 43 3.78 9.83 -4.45
N PHE A 44 2.52 10.20 -4.67
CA PHE A 44 1.84 11.20 -3.85
C PHE A 44 1.75 10.73 -2.39
N LEU A 45 1.40 9.47 -2.16
CA LEU A 45 1.36 8.90 -0.81
C LEU A 45 2.73 8.96 -0.14
N LYS A 46 3.79 8.62 -0.85
CA LYS A 46 5.16 8.70 -0.32
C LYS A 46 5.50 10.10 0.18
N VAL A 47 5.16 11.12 -0.62
CA VAL A 47 5.39 12.52 -0.25
C VAL A 47 4.55 12.90 0.97
N MET A 48 3.27 12.54 0.98
CA MET A 48 2.37 12.85 2.08
C MET A 48 2.83 12.20 3.39
N LEU A 49 3.26 10.95 3.33
CA LEU A 49 3.75 10.24 4.52
C LEU A 49 5.03 10.85 5.06
N ALA A 50 5.93 11.29 4.17
CA ALA A 50 7.15 11.97 4.57
C ALA A 50 6.88 13.31 5.26
N VAL A 51 5.85 14.03 4.82
CA VAL A 51 5.46 15.33 5.39
C VAL A 51 4.68 15.15 6.70
N LYS A 52 3.70 14.26 6.72
CA LYS A 52 2.79 14.09 7.85
C LYS A 52 3.38 13.27 9.01
N LYS A 53 4.24 12.32 8.70
CA LYS A 53 4.84 11.40 9.68
C LYS A 53 3.79 10.83 10.65
N PRO A 54 2.77 10.12 10.14
CA PRO A 54 1.67 9.65 10.99
C PRO A 54 2.13 8.60 11.99
N ALA A 55 1.48 8.57 13.15
CA ALA A 55 1.70 7.54 14.16
C ALA A 55 0.84 6.29 13.91
N GLY A 56 -0.25 6.46 13.17
CA GLY A 56 -1.15 5.38 12.80
C GLY A 56 -1.85 5.66 11.49
N ILE A 57 -2.18 4.58 10.76
CA ILE A 57 -2.88 4.66 9.48
C ILE A 57 -4.02 3.65 9.50
N LEU A 58 -5.18 4.08 9.04
CA LEU A 58 -6.32 3.19 8.80
C LEU A 58 -6.60 3.14 7.31
N GLU A 59 -6.59 1.93 6.74
CA GLU A 59 -6.91 1.69 5.34
C GLU A 59 -8.17 0.84 5.23
N VAL A 60 -9.08 1.22 4.35
CA VAL A 60 -10.26 0.42 4.03
C VAL A 60 -10.06 -0.20 2.65
N GLY A 61 -10.10 -1.53 2.60
CA GLY A 61 -9.85 -2.28 1.37
C GLY A 61 -8.39 -2.63 1.19
N ALA A 62 -7.94 -3.70 1.83
CA ALA A 62 -6.55 -4.15 1.74
C ALA A 62 -6.19 -4.68 0.34
N ALA A 63 -7.16 -5.21 -0.39
CA ALA A 63 -6.94 -5.95 -1.63
C ALA A 63 -5.83 -6.98 -1.44
N VAL A 64 -4.74 -6.90 -2.22
CA VAL A 64 -3.62 -7.84 -2.09
C VAL A 64 -2.56 -7.39 -1.08
N GLY A 65 -2.78 -6.29 -0.38
CA GLY A 65 -1.85 -5.76 0.62
C GLY A 65 -0.78 -4.84 0.07
N TYR A 66 -0.81 -4.52 -1.21
CA TYR A 66 0.24 -3.72 -1.87
C TYR A 66 0.38 -2.34 -1.24
N SER A 67 -0.72 -1.58 -1.10
CA SER A 67 -0.65 -0.22 -0.57
C SER A 67 -0.28 -0.18 0.91
N SER A 68 -0.76 -1.13 1.71
CA SER A 68 -0.37 -1.22 3.13
C SER A 68 1.13 -1.46 3.27
N ILE A 69 1.67 -2.38 2.48
CA ILE A 69 3.11 -2.69 2.49
C ILE A 69 3.91 -1.48 2.02
N LEU A 70 3.46 -0.84 0.94
CA LEU A 70 4.09 0.38 0.43
C LEU A 70 4.14 1.46 1.52
N MET A 71 3.02 1.70 2.19
CA MET A 71 2.97 2.68 3.27
C MET A 71 3.89 2.32 4.42
N SER A 72 3.95 1.03 4.79
CA SER A 72 4.83 0.57 5.87
C SER A 72 6.31 0.82 5.58
N MET A 73 6.70 0.85 4.33
CA MET A 73 8.08 1.11 3.91
C MET A 73 8.42 2.61 3.89
N ASN A 74 7.42 3.47 4.03
CA ASN A 74 7.58 4.92 3.92
C ASN A 74 7.17 5.67 5.19
N VAL A 75 7.05 4.98 6.31
CA VAL A 75 6.76 5.54 7.63
C VAL A 75 7.75 4.99 8.65
N ASP A 76 7.77 5.60 9.84
CA ASP A 76 8.60 5.10 10.93
C ASP A 76 8.12 3.73 11.38
N SER A 77 9.04 2.93 11.92
CA SER A 77 8.74 1.55 12.35
C SER A 77 7.69 1.48 13.47
N ASP A 78 7.50 2.53 14.22
CA ASP A 78 6.49 2.62 15.28
C ASP A 78 5.13 3.14 14.78
N CYS A 79 5.02 3.52 13.51
CA CYS A 79 3.73 3.80 12.89
C CYS A 79 2.99 2.47 12.65
N HIS A 80 1.80 2.33 13.23
CA HIS A 80 1.00 1.12 13.05
C HIS A 80 -0.05 1.32 11.97
N ILE A 81 -0.17 0.33 11.06
CA ILE A 81 -1.13 0.37 9.97
C ILE A 81 -2.20 -0.69 10.22
N THR A 82 -3.47 -0.27 10.21
CA THR A 82 -4.60 -1.18 10.28
C THR A 82 -5.31 -1.14 8.93
N THR A 83 -5.48 -2.29 8.30
CA THR A 83 -6.18 -2.40 7.03
C THR A 83 -7.35 -3.38 7.17
N ILE A 84 -8.45 -3.10 6.49
CA ILE A 84 -9.69 -3.85 6.60
C ILE A 84 -10.05 -4.43 5.24
N GLU A 85 -10.39 -5.72 5.21
CA GLU A 85 -10.82 -6.41 3.99
C GLU A 85 -11.94 -7.39 4.31
N ASN A 86 -12.93 -7.50 3.41
CA ASN A 86 -14.06 -8.40 3.61
C ASN A 86 -14.17 -9.51 2.56
N TYR A 87 -13.29 -9.55 1.57
CA TYR A 87 -13.33 -10.57 0.52
C TYR A 87 -12.29 -11.66 0.81
N ASP A 88 -12.77 -12.87 1.04
CA ASP A 88 -11.94 -13.98 1.54
C ASP A 88 -10.67 -14.22 0.73
N ILE A 89 -10.77 -14.22 -0.60
CA ILE A 89 -9.60 -14.43 -1.47
C ILE A 89 -8.58 -13.32 -1.28
N ARG A 90 -9.03 -12.08 -1.14
CA ARG A 90 -8.14 -10.92 -0.94
C ARG A 90 -7.50 -10.96 0.45
N ILE A 91 -8.24 -11.39 1.46
CA ILE A 91 -7.73 -11.55 2.83
C ILE A 91 -6.53 -12.50 2.82
N GLU A 92 -6.66 -13.67 2.18
CA GLU A 92 -5.57 -14.63 2.09
C GLU A 92 -4.37 -14.07 1.34
N GLN A 93 -4.60 -13.41 0.21
CA GLN A 93 -3.54 -12.80 -0.59
C GLN A 93 -2.82 -11.71 0.19
N ALA A 94 -3.57 -10.85 0.89
CA ALA A 94 -2.99 -9.79 1.69
C ALA A 94 -2.15 -10.34 2.84
N ARG A 95 -2.66 -11.34 3.56
CA ARG A 95 -1.92 -11.99 4.64
C ARG A 95 -0.61 -12.59 4.13
N HIS A 96 -0.66 -13.32 3.03
CA HIS A 96 0.51 -13.92 2.43
C HIS A 96 1.55 -12.85 2.05
N ASN A 97 1.09 -11.76 1.43
CA ASN A 97 1.97 -10.69 0.98
C ASN A 97 2.58 -9.90 2.14
N ILE A 98 1.79 -9.61 3.17
CA ILE A 98 2.28 -8.93 4.38
C ILE A 98 3.36 -9.79 5.06
N ALA A 99 3.12 -11.09 5.16
CA ALA A 99 4.08 -12.02 5.76
C ALA A 99 5.38 -12.08 4.98
N ARG A 100 5.30 -12.24 3.65
CA ARG A 100 6.55 -12.32 2.85
C ARG A 100 7.30 -10.99 2.78
N ALA A 101 6.62 -9.88 3.02
CA ALA A 101 7.26 -8.56 3.13
C ALA A 101 7.88 -8.32 4.51
N GLY A 102 7.63 -9.21 5.48
CA GLY A 102 8.15 -9.07 6.84
C GLY A 102 7.49 -7.93 7.61
N LYS A 103 6.24 -7.61 7.32
CA LYS A 103 5.53 -6.45 7.90
C LYS A 103 4.42 -6.83 8.88
N GLU A 104 4.38 -8.07 9.33
CA GLU A 104 3.34 -8.57 10.23
C GLU A 104 3.27 -7.83 11.57
N SER A 105 4.39 -7.33 12.05
CA SER A 105 4.43 -6.58 13.31
C SER A 105 3.93 -5.15 13.18
N GLN A 106 3.91 -4.62 11.95
CA GLN A 106 3.53 -3.22 11.68
C GLN A 106 2.15 -3.09 11.06
N ILE A 107 1.67 -4.12 10.38
CA ILE A 107 0.39 -4.11 9.68
C ILE A 107 -0.56 -5.11 10.34
N THR A 108 -1.73 -4.63 10.78
CA THR A 108 -2.82 -5.48 11.26
C THR A 108 -3.89 -5.55 10.20
N LEU A 109 -4.23 -6.76 9.77
CA LEU A 109 -5.32 -7.00 8.83
C LEU A 109 -6.57 -7.44 9.61
N LEU A 110 -7.62 -6.65 9.51
CA LEU A 110 -8.91 -6.97 10.11
C LEU A 110 -9.84 -7.53 9.02
N GLU A 111 -10.45 -8.67 9.32
CA GLU A 111 -11.41 -9.30 8.43
C GLU A 111 -12.78 -8.74 8.74
N GLY A 112 -13.46 -8.20 7.74
CA GLY A 112 -14.80 -7.68 7.91
C GLY A 112 -15.09 -6.48 7.03
N ASP A 113 -16.25 -5.90 7.25
CA ASP A 113 -16.73 -4.71 6.54
C ASP A 113 -16.54 -3.51 7.46
N ALA A 114 -15.93 -2.45 6.95
CA ALA A 114 -15.72 -1.21 7.70
C ALA A 114 -17.02 -0.54 8.11
N MET A 115 -18.15 -0.90 7.46
CA MET A 115 -19.48 -0.36 7.76
C MET A 115 -20.21 -1.14 8.87
N ASN A 116 -19.65 -2.23 9.33
CA ASN A 116 -20.26 -3.07 10.37
C ASN A 116 -19.48 -2.98 11.68
#